data_ea9281de9877ff173d20b5c019f1cc2e
#
_entry.id   ea9281de9877ff173d20b5c019f1cc2e
#
_cell.length_a   1.000
_cell.length_b   1.000
_cell.length_c   1.000
_cell.angle_alpha   90.00
_cell.angle_beta   90.00
_cell.angle_gamma   90.00
#
_symmetry.space_group_name_H-M   'P 1'
#
loop_
_entity.id
_entity.type
_entity.pdbx_description
1 polymer ?
#
loop_
_entity_poly.entity_id
_entity_poly.type
_entity_poly.pdbx_seq_one_letter_code
_entity_poly.pdbx_strand_id
1 'polypeptide(L)'
;MLLIGYALTDGYDLGVASLLPFVAKNDKERRLVINSIGPMWEGHQVWLITGGGALFAAWPYVYAISFSGFYLAMFVVLAALILRPVGFKYRSKRESATWRTSWDWALFVGGFVPALIFGVALGNVLQGVPFDIDRTLRATYTGGLLGLLNPFALLCGLASVAMLVVHGASWLVVKIEHGHVMNRAAKFGQ
;
A
#
# COMPACT_ATOMS: atom_id res chain seq x y z
N MET A 1 -4.25 -7.74 -15.71
CA MET A 1 -3.51 -6.57 -16.20
C MET A 1 -3.65 -5.34 -15.30
N LEU A 2 -4.87 -4.88 -14.94
CA LEU A 2 -5.08 -3.66 -14.14
C LEU A 2 -4.40 -3.70 -12.75
N LEU A 3 -4.52 -4.81 -12.01
CA LEU A 3 -3.85 -4.95 -10.70
C LEU A 3 -2.32 -5.03 -10.82
N ILE A 4 -1.80 -5.54 -11.93
CA ILE A 4 -0.37 -5.51 -12.22
C ILE A 4 0.07 -4.08 -12.48
N GLY A 5 -0.71 -3.31 -13.25
CA GLY A 5 -0.47 -1.87 -13.46
C GLY A 5 -0.45 -1.10 -12.14
N TYR A 6 -1.37 -1.40 -11.23
CA TYR A 6 -1.37 -0.85 -9.88
C TYR A 6 -0.10 -1.21 -9.10
N ALA A 7 0.29 -2.48 -9.08
CA ALA A 7 1.47 -2.94 -8.36
C ALA A 7 2.77 -2.31 -8.90
N LEU A 8 2.85 -2.06 -10.21
CA LEU A 8 4.00 -1.42 -10.84
C LEU A 8 4.04 0.09 -10.59
N THR A 9 2.91 0.77 -10.63
CA THR A 9 2.87 2.24 -10.51
C THR A 9 2.70 2.70 -9.06
N ASP A 10 1.62 2.36 -8.38
CA ASP A 10 1.43 2.74 -6.97
C ASP A 10 2.34 1.94 -6.03
N GLY A 11 2.90 0.82 -6.48
CA GLY A 11 3.83 0.01 -5.69
C GLY A 11 5.07 0.77 -5.24
N TYR A 12 5.69 1.56 -6.11
CA TYR A 12 6.82 2.39 -5.68
C TYR A 12 6.37 3.57 -4.82
N ASP A 13 5.16 4.11 -4.98
CA ASP A 13 4.62 5.14 -4.10
C ASP A 13 4.43 4.63 -2.67
N LEU A 14 3.89 3.40 -2.52
CA LEU A 14 3.78 2.71 -1.24
C LEU A 14 5.16 2.47 -0.61
N GLY A 15 6.14 2.04 -1.42
CA GLY A 15 7.52 1.82 -1.00
C GLY A 15 8.20 3.11 -0.55
N VAL A 16 8.10 4.18 -1.31
CA VAL A 16 8.64 5.50 -0.96
C VAL A 16 8.03 6.06 0.31
N ALA A 17 6.69 5.95 0.46
CA ALA A 17 6.00 6.37 1.68
C ALA A 17 6.46 5.57 2.90
N SER A 18 6.68 4.26 2.74
CA SER A 18 7.22 3.38 3.79
C SER A 18 8.68 3.70 4.15
N LEU A 19 9.48 4.21 3.21
CA LEU A 19 10.86 4.60 3.43
C LEU A 19 11.02 6.01 4.01
N LEU A 20 10.01 6.85 3.94
CA LEU A 20 10.08 8.26 4.27
C LEU A 20 10.77 8.57 5.61
N PRO A 21 10.41 7.95 6.77
CA PRO A 21 11.05 8.27 8.05
C PRO A 21 12.51 7.78 8.15
N PHE A 22 12.89 6.77 7.36
CA PHE A 22 14.22 6.14 7.42
C PHE A 22 15.23 6.82 6.50
N VAL A 23 14.80 7.23 5.32
CA VAL A 23 15.64 7.81 4.27
C VAL A 23 15.81 9.32 4.46
N ALA A 24 14.78 10.02 4.95
CA ALA A 24 14.76 11.46 5.08
C ALA A 24 14.89 11.91 6.55
N LYS A 25 16.01 12.53 6.90
CA LYS A 25 16.33 12.93 8.28
C LYS A 25 15.89 14.35 8.63
N ASN A 26 15.87 15.25 7.67
CA ASN A 26 15.48 16.64 7.87
C ASN A 26 14.27 17.03 7.01
N ASP A 27 13.65 18.17 7.30
CA ASP A 27 12.41 18.59 6.62
C ASP A 27 12.60 18.81 5.12
N LYS A 28 13.75 19.30 4.68
CA LYS A 28 14.06 19.49 3.25
C LYS A 28 14.13 18.15 2.52
N GLU A 29 14.78 17.15 3.13
CA GLU A 29 14.87 15.80 2.57
C GLU A 29 13.51 15.12 2.52
N ARG A 30 12.69 15.23 3.58
CA ARG A 30 11.31 14.71 3.62
C ARG A 30 10.47 15.31 2.51
N ARG A 31 10.57 16.62 2.30
CA ARG A 31 9.88 17.31 1.24
C ARG A 31 10.33 16.86 -0.15
N LEU A 32 11.63 16.63 -0.33
CA LEU A 32 12.19 16.10 -1.57
C LEU A 32 11.61 14.71 -1.89
N VAL A 33 11.59 13.82 -0.91
CA VAL A 33 11.02 12.45 -1.06
C VAL A 33 9.52 12.52 -1.36
N ILE A 34 8.75 13.32 -0.63
CA ILE A 34 7.31 13.48 -0.86
C ILE A 34 7.04 14.05 -2.27
N ASN A 35 7.82 15.05 -2.71
CA ASN A 35 7.65 15.66 -4.03
C ASN A 35 8.03 14.71 -5.18
N SER A 36 8.81 13.65 -4.92
CA SER A 36 9.17 12.66 -5.95
C SER A 36 7.98 11.81 -6.40
N ILE A 37 6.97 11.66 -5.56
CA ILE A 37 5.75 10.86 -5.82
C ILE A 37 4.49 11.73 -5.88
N GLY A 38 4.48 12.89 -5.20
CA GLY A 38 3.32 13.75 -5.03
C GLY A 38 2.57 14.14 -6.30
N PRO A 39 3.21 14.44 -7.43
CA PRO A 39 2.52 14.81 -8.67
C PRO A 39 1.82 13.66 -9.38
N MET A 40 2.20 12.42 -9.14
CA MET A 40 1.77 11.26 -9.95
C MET A 40 0.87 10.27 -9.21
N TRP A 41 0.88 10.27 -7.87
CA TRP A 41 0.18 9.26 -7.05
C TRP A 41 -1.33 9.17 -7.35
N GLU A 42 -1.99 10.27 -7.66
CA GLU A 42 -3.43 10.27 -7.99
C GLU A 42 -3.71 9.43 -9.24
N GLY A 43 -2.86 9.55 -10.27
CA GLY A 43 -2.95 8.75 -11.49
C GLY A 43 -2.69 7.26 -11.25
N HIS A 44 -1.79 6.93 -10.31
CA HIS A 44 -1.49 5.54 -9.99
C HIS A 44 -2.61 4.85 -9.23
N GLN A 45 -3.31 5.55 -8.34
CA GLN A 45 -4.47 5.00 -7.63
C GLN A 45 -5.66 4.68 -8.55
N VAL A 46 -5.77 5.31 -9.70
CA VAL A 46 -6.81 5.00 -10.68
C VAL A 46 -6.76 3.54 -11.12
N TRP A 47 -5.58 2.93 -11.18
CA TRP A 47 -5.43 1.50 -11.50
C TRP A 47 -6.15 0.59 -10.50
N LEU A 48 -6.09 0.91 -9.20
CA LEU A 48 -6.78 0.14 -8.17
C LEU A 48 -8.31 0.25 -8.32
N ILE A 49 -8.80 1.47 -8.50
CA ILE A 49 -10.24 1.75 -8.66
C ILE A 49 -10.77 1.07 -9.92
N THR A 50 -10.06 1.23 -11.03
CA THR A 50 -10.41 0.60 -12.31
C THR A 50 -10.35 -0.93 -12.23
N GLY A 51 -9.34 -1.47 -11.52
CA GLY A 51 -9.21 -2.90 -11.28
C GLY A 51 -10.38 -3.47 -10.46
N GLY A 52 -10.79 -2.77 -9.41
CA GLY A 52 -11.97 -3.12 -8.61
C GLY A 52 -13.26 -3.04 -9.42
N GLY A 53 -13.44 -1.99 -10.22
CA GLY A 53 -14.60 -1.84 -11.11
C GLY A 53 -14.66 -2.91 -12.20
N ALA A 54 -13.51 -3.26 -12.79
CA ALA A 54 -13.42 -4.33 -13.78
C ALA A 54 -13.73 -5.70 -13.17
N LEU A 55 -13.25 -5.95 -11.94
CA LEU A 55 -13.55 -7.19 -11.20
C LEU A 55 -15.05 -7.28 -10.91
N PHE A 56 -15.67 -6.18 -10.48
CA PHE A 56 -17.12 -6.11 -10.26
C PHE A 56 -17.92 -6.39 -11.54
N ALA A 57 -17.51 -5.81 -12.67
CA ALA A 57 -18.22 -5.95 -13.93
C ALA A 57 -18.06 -7.34 -14.58
N ALA A 58 -16.83 -7.89 -14.56
CA ALA A 58 -16.50 -9.14 -15.23
C ALA A 58 -16.79 -10.38 -14.36
N TRP A 59 -16.56 -10.28 -13.04
CA TRP A 59 -16.72 -11.39 -12.10
C TRP A 59 -17.40 -10.94 -10.80
N PRO A 60 -18.71 -10.61 -10.84
CA PRO A 60 -19.44 -10.07 -9.69
C PRO A 60 -19.41 -10.99 -8.46
N TYR A 61 -19.43 -12.32 -8.67
CA TYR A 61 -19.32 -13.27 -7.57
C TYR A 61 -17.94 -13.23 -6.88
N VAL A 62 -16.87 -13.17 -7.66
CA VAL A 62 -15.50 -13.06 -7.11
C VAL A 62 -15.33 -11.74 -6.35
N TYR A 63 -15.89 -10.66 -6.88
CA TYR A 63 -15.90 -9.37 -6.21
C TYR A 63 -16.64 -9.45 -4.86
N ALA A 64 -17.88 -9.98 -4.85
CA ALA A 64 -18.68 -10.10 -3.64
C ALA A 64 -18.02 -10.99 -2.58
N ILE A 65 -17.47 -12.13 -2.97
CA ILE A 65 -16.76 -13.06 -2.08
C ILE A 65 -15.51 -12.40 -1.49
N SER A 66 -14.71 -11.76 -2.33
CA SER A 66 -13.47 -11.09 -1.90
C SER A 66 -13.76 -9.97 -0.90
N PHE A 67 -14.73 -9.12 -1.19
CA PHE A 67 -15.09 -8.01 -0.30
C PHE A 67 -15.79 -8.48 0.98
N SER A 68 -16.52 -9.58 0.96
CA SER A 68 -17.09 -10.17 2.17
C SER A 68 -16.03 -10.82 3.06
N GLY A 69 -15.13 -11.63 2.48
CA GLY A 69 -14.10 -12.35 3.22
C GLY A 69 -13.01 -11.43 3.77
N PHE A 70 -12.59 -10.45 2.98
CA PHE A 70 -11.56 -9.48 3.35
C PHE A 70 -12.13 -8.14 3.84
N TYR A 71 -13.39 -8.09 4.27
CA TYR A 71 -14.07 -6.84 4.62
C TYR A 71 -13.25 -5.94 5.55
N LEU A 72 -12.76 -6.48 6.68
CA LEU A 72 -11.99 -5.69 7.64
C LEU A 72 -10.63 -5.27 7.08
N ALA A 73 -9.96 -6.16 6.35
CA ALA A 73 -8.70 -5.86 5.68
C ALA A 73 -8.87 -4.72 4.65
N MET A 74 -9.94 -4.77 3.86
CA MET A 74 -10.28 -3.71 2.90
C MET A 74 -10.59 -2.38 3.59
N PHE A 75 -11.31 -2.43 4.73
CA PHE A 75 -11.59 -1.22 5.52
C PHE A 75 -10.30 -0.58 6.06
N VAL A 76 -9.37 -1.37 6.59
CA VAL A 76 -8.08 -0.88 7.09
C VAL A 76 -7.21 -0.33 5.95
N VAL A 77 -7.18 -1.00 4.79
CA VAL A 77 -6.49 -0.50 3.59
C VAL A 77 -7.07 0.84 3.15
N LEU A 78 -8.39 0.96 3.08
CA LEU A 78 -9.06 2.20 2.69
C LEU A 78 -8.72 3.34 3.66
N ALA A 79 -8.81 3.09 4.97
CA ALA A 79 -8.45 4.06 5.99
C ALA A 79 -6.98 4.51 5.87
N ALA A 80 -6.06 3.57 5.63
CA ALA A 80 -4.64 3.87 5.43
C ALA A 80 -4.39 4.67 4.13
N LEU A 81 -5.05 4.30 3.03
CA LEU A 81 -4.92 5.01 1.76
C LEU A 81 -5.44 6.46 1.83
N ILE A 82 -6.47 6.74 2.63
CA ILE A 82 -7.00 8.10 2.85
C ILE A 82 -5.95 9.01 3.53
N LEU A 83 -5.04 8.46 4.33
CA LEU A 83 -3.99 9.25 4.98
C LEU A 83 -3.00 9.85 3.98
N ARG A 84 -2.80 9.24 2.80
CA ARG A 84 -1.86 9.73 1.78
C ARG A 84 -2.27 11.09 1.20
N PRO A 85 -3.45 11.26 0.56
CA PRO A 85 -3.88 12.54 0.00
C PRO A 85 -3.96 13.64 1.05
N VAL A 86 -4.42 13.29 2.25
CA VAL A 86 -4.49 14.23 3.37
C VAL A 86 -3.08 14.65 3.78
N GLY A 87 -2.15 13.71 3.93
CA GLY A 87 -0.76 13.97 4.27
C GLY A 87 -0.05 14.86 3.26
N PHE A 88 -0.19 14.59 1.96
CA PHE A 88 0.41 15.41 0.91
C PHE A 88 -0.06 16.87 0.94
N LYS A 89 -1.35 17.10 1.19
CA LYS A 89 -1.94 18.46 1.19
C LYS A 89 -1.75 19.20 2.52
N TYR A 90 -1.86 18.51 3.66
CA TYR A 90 -1.93 19.17 4.97
C TYR A 90 -0.61 19.25 5.71
N ARG A 91 0.39 18.40 5.40
CA ARG A 91 1.70 18.41 6.04
C ARG A 91 2.35 19.80 6.07
N SER A 92 2.26 20.54 4.99
CA SER A 92 2.90 21.86 4.83
C SER A 92 2.03 23.04 5.24
N LYS A 93 0.80 22.82 5.74
CA LYS A 93 -0.12 23.89 6.15
C LYS A 93 0.27 24.57 7.45
N ARG A 94 1.07 23.91 8.30
CA ARG A 94 1.57 24.46 9.56
C ARG A 94 3.09 24.33 9.63
N GLU A 95 3.74 25.30 10.27
CA GLU A 95 5.20 25.33 10.46
C GLU A 95 5.66 24.46 11.65
N SER A 96 4.72 24.04 12.52
CA SER A 96 5.01 23.21 13.69
C SER A 96 5.73 21.91 13.30
N ALA A 97 6.86 21.63 13.94
CA ALA A 97 7.62 20.40 13.74
C ALA A 97 6.82 19.15 14.11
N THR A 98 6.07 19.21 15.22
CA THR A 98 5.20 18.11 15.66
C THR A 98 4.13 17.79 14.60
N TRP A 99 3.48 18.82 14.03
CA TRP A 99 2.50 18.65 12.97
C TRP A 99 3.08 17.95 11.74
N ARG A 100 4.26 18.38 11.27
CA ARG A 100 4.94 17.78 10.12
C ARG A 100 5.33 16.33 10.39
N THR A 101 5.86 16.06 11.58
CA THR A 101 6.25 14.69 11.98
C THR A 101 5.02 13.77 12.08
N SER A 102 3.89 14.24 12.60
CA SER A 102 2.66 13.43 12.64
C SER A 102 2.18 13.04 11.25
N TRP A 103 2.25 13.96 10.28
CA TRP A 103 1.88 13.65 8.90
C TRP A 103 2.92 12.77 8.18
N ASP A 104 4.20 12.87 8.53
CA ASP A 104 5.22 11.94 8.01
C ASP A 104 4.95 10.50 8.46
N TRP A 105 4.55 10.31 9.72
CA TRP A 105 4.12 9.00 10.21
C TRP A 105 2.79 8.54 9.61
N ALA A 106 1.86 9.45 9.38
CA ALA A 106 0.60 9.13 8.67
C ALA A 106 0.87 8.66 7.24
N LEU A 107 1.80 9.31 6.53
CA LEU A 107 2.24 8.87 5.19
C LEU A 107 2.93 7.51 5.24
N PHE A 108 3.77 7.26 6.26
CA PHE A 108 4.37 5.95 6.48
C PHE A 108 3.30 4.86 6.66
N VAL A 109 2.32 5.08 7.53
CA VAL A 109 1.20 4.15 7.75
C VAL A 109 0.41 3.95 6.45
N GLY A 110 0.15 5.03 5.70
CA GLY A 110 -0.53 5.00 4.41
C GLY A 110 0.22 4.26 3.30
N GLY A 111 1.53 4.06 3.44
CA GLY A 111 2.35 3.24 2.53
C GLY A 111 2.50 1.80 3.04
N PHE A 112 2.94 1.65 4.29
CA PHE A 112 3.29 0.37 4.88
C PHE A 112 2.08 -0.56 5.06
N VAL A 113 0.97 -0.05 5.60
CA VAL A 113 -0.22 -0.86 5.91
C VAL A 113 -0.86 -1.47 4.66
N PRO A 114 -1.12 -0.71 3.57
CA PRO A 114 -1.61 -1.31 2.33
C PRO A 114 -0.65 -2.33 1.74
N ALA A 115 0.66 -2.04 1.73
CA ALA A 115 1.68 -2.96 1.23
C ALA A 115 1.66 -4.30 1.97
N LEU A 116 1.53 -4.26 3.31
CA LEU A 116 1.43 -5.46 4.15
C LEU A 116 0.14 -6.23 3.88
N ILE A 117 -1.00 -5.54 3.89
CA ILE A 117 -2.32 -6.19 3.78
C ILE A 117 -2.52 -6.81 2.40
N PHE A 118 -2.07 -6.17 1.32
CA PHE A 118 -2.13 -6.77 -0.02
C PHE A 118 -1.32 -8.07 -0.11
N GLY A 119 -0.15 -8.12 0.52
CA GLY A 119 0.65 -9.35 0.61
C GLY A 119 -0.02 -10.43 1.45
N VAL A 120 -0.60 -10.06 2.60
CA VAL A 120 -1.37 -10.97 3.47
C VAL A 120 -2.59 -11.51 2.72
N ALA A 121 -3.32 -10.67 1.99
CA ALA A 121 -4.47 -11.08 1.20
C ALA A 121 -4.06 -12.06 0.10
N LEU A 122 -2.98 -11.79 -0.63
CA LEU A 122 -2.44 -12.69 -1.64
C LEU A 122 -2.03 -14.04 -1.03
N GLY A 123 -1.36 -14.04 0.13
CA GLY A 123 -0.98 -15.24 0.86
C GLY A 123 -2.20 -16.10 1.23
N ASN A 124 -3.28 -15.47 1.70
CA ASN A 124 -4.53 -16.20 1.99
C ASN A 124 -5.20 -16.76 0.74
N VAL A 125 -5.19 -16.03 -0.36
CA VAL A 125 -5.72 -16.52 -1.64
C VAL A 125 -4.94 -17.73 -2.13
N LEU A 126 -3.63 -17.75 -1.96
CA LEU A 126 -2.77 -18.90 -2.34
C LEU A 126 -3.02 -20.13 -1.45
N GLN A 127 -3.32 -19.95 -0.17
CA GLN A 127 -3.67 -21.05 0.74
C GLN A 127 -5.11 -21.56 0.55
N GLY A 128 -5.96 -20.76 -0.05
CA GLY A 128 -7.40 -20.99 -0.08
C GLY A 128 -8.11 -20.34 1.10
N VAL A 129 -9.13 -19.56 0.79
CA VAL A 129 -9.95 -18.86 1.78
C VAL A 129 -11.19 -19.71 2.08
N PRO A 130 -11.57 -19.92 3.37
CA PRO A 130 -12.69 -20.77 3.73
C PRO A 130 -14.02 -20.07 3.39
N PHE A 131 -14.62 -20.46 2.27
CA PHE A 131 -15.95 -20.10 1.86
C PHE A 131 -16.84 -21.34 1.78
N ASP A 132 -18.07 -21.22 2.27
CA ASP A 132 -19.12 -22.18 2.04
C ASP A 132 -20.08 -21.62 0.98
N ILE A 133 -20.38 -22.42 -0.04
CA ILE A 133 -21.25 -22.04 -1.13
C ILE A 133 -22.53 -22.87 -1.03
N ASP A 134 -23.63 -22.23 -0.65
CA ASP A 134 -24.93 -22.86 -0.55
C ASP A 134 -25.48 -23.26 -1.95
N ARG A 135 -26.49 -24.13 -1.97
CA ARG A 135 -27.21 -24.57 -3.19
C ARG A 135 -27.80 -23.40 -4.00
N THR A 136 -28.01 -22.25 -3.36
CA THR A 136 -28.47 -21.01 -4.00
C THR A 136 -27.32 -20.15 -4.57
N LEU A 137 -26.09 -20.70 -4.62
CA LEU A 137 -24.87 -20.01 -5.03
C LEU A 137 -24.51 -18.81 -4.13
N ARG A 138 -25.00 -18.82 -2.89
CA ARG A 138 -24.65 -17.82 -1.89
C ARG A 138 -23.35 -18.21 -1.24
N ALA A 139 -22.33 -17.42 -1.42
CA ALA A 139 -21.03 -17.60 -0.74
C ALA A 139 -21.05 -16.93 0.63
N THR A 140 -20.78 -17.72 1.67
CA THR A 140 -20.67 -17.23 3.04
C THR A 140 -19.25 -17.46 3.53
N TYR A 141 -18.59 -16.42 4.05
CA TYR A 141 -17.29 -16.55 4.66
C TYR A 141 -17.43 -17.22 6.04
N THR A 142 -16.80 -18.37 6.23
CA THR A 142 -16.87 -19.13 7.48
C THR A 142 -15.65 -18.93 8.38
N GLY A 143 -14.63 -18.20 7.92
CA GLY A 143 -13.41 -17.91 8.67
C GLY A 143 -13.57 -16.78 9.68
N GLY A 144 -12.80 -16.81 10.75
CA GLY A 144 -12.67 -15.68 11.67
C GLY A 144 -11.72 -14.61 11.15
N LEU A 145 -11.89 -13.35 11.59
CA LEU A 145 -11.02 -12.22 11.20
C LEU A 145 -9.54 -12.49 11.46
N LEU A 146 -9.22 -13.13 12.58
CA LEU A 146 -7.84 -13.49 12.95
C LEU A 146 -7.31 -14.69 12.15
N GLY A 147 -8.17 -15.49 11.54
CA GLY A 147 -7.78 -16.61 10.70
C GLY A 147 -7.01 -16.20 9.43
N LEU A 148 -7.23 -14.96 8.96
CA LEU A 148 -6.50 -14.38 7.84
C LEU A 148 -5.06 -13.97 8.19
N LEU A 149 -4.74 -13.86 9.49
CA LEU A 149 -3.40 -13.52 9.98
C LEU A 149 -2.59 -14.79 10.31
N ASN A 150 -2.68 -15.80 9.45
CA ASN A 150 -1.87 -17.01 9.61
C ASN A 150 -0.38 -16.74 9.31
N PRO A 151 0.56 -17.57 9.80
CA PRO A 151 2.00 -17.33 9.66
C PRO A 151 2.47 -17.24 8.21
N PHE A 152 1.89 -18.03 7.31
CA PHE A 152 2.23 -17.99 5.88
C PHE A 152 1.77 -16.67 5.24
N ALA A 153 0.54 -16.26 5.50
CA ALA A 153 0.02 -14.99 4.98
C ALA A 153 0.81 -13.78 5.52
N LEU A 154 1.21 -13.80 6.80
CA LEU A 154 2.08 -12.76 7.37
C LEU A 154 3.45 -12.74 6.70
N LEU A 155 4.03 -13.90 6.40
CA LEU A 155 5.29 -13.99 5.66
C LEU A 155 5.14 -13.42 4.24
N CYS A 156 4.06 -13.73 3.54
CA CYS A 156 3.73 -13.11 2.24
C CYS A 156 3.57 -11.58 2.37
N GLY A 157 2.94 -11.11 3.45
CA GLY A 157 2.83 -9.68 3.75
C GLY A 157 4.18 -9.01 3.92
N LEU A 158 5.08 -9.60 4.69
CA LEU A 158 6.44 -9.08 4.89
C LEU A 158 7.25 -9.11 3.58
N ALA A 159 7.13 -10.18 2.80
CA ALA A 159 7.76 -10.27 1.48
C ALA A 159 7.24 -9.17 0.53
N SER A 160 5.94 -8.90 0.53
CA SER A 160 5.34 -7.80 -0.23
C SER A 160 5.91 -6.44 0.19
N VAL A 161 5.97 -6.16 1.50
CA VAL A 161 6.57 -4.92 2.02
C VAL A 161 8.02 -4.80 1.58
N ALA A 162 8.83 -5.86 1.72
CA ALA A 162 10.24 -5.84 1.32
C ALA A 162 10.38 -5.54 -0.19
N MET A 163 9.59 -6.21 -1.02
CA MET A 163 9.59 -5.99 -2.47
C MET A 163 9.22 -4.55 -2.84
N LEU A 164 8.17 -4.00 -2.23
CA LEU A 164 7.74 -2.62 -2.52
C LEU A 164 8.72 -1.58 -1.96
N VAL A 165 9.38 -1.86 -0.82
CA VAL A 165 10.45 -1.02 -0.28
C VAL A 165 11.64 -0.97 -1.25
N VAL A 166 12.08 -2.10 -1.79
CA VAL A 166 13.15 -2.15 -2.82
C VAL A 166 12.71 -1.39 -4.07
N HIS A 167 11.46 -1.56 -4.50
CA HIS A 167 10.92 -0.85 -5.65
C HIS A 167 10.89 0.67 -5.44
N GLY A 168 10.42 1.14 -4.28
CA GLY A 168 10.43 2.55 -3.88
C GLY A 168 11.85 3.11 -3.70
N ALA A 169 12.77 2.32 -3.15
CA ALA A 169 14.18 2.70 -3.03
C ALA A 169 14.81 2.91 -4.41
N SER A 170 14.56 2.00 -5.35
CA SER A 170 15.03 2.10 -6.73
C SER A 170 14.47 3.34 -7.44
N TRP A 171 13.19 3.65 -7.23
CA TRP A 171 12.58 4.89 -7.72
C TRP A 171 13.29 6.13 -7.18
N LEU A 172 13.56 6.20 -5.88
CA LEU A 172 14.27 7.33 -5.27
C LEU A 172 15.69 7.50 -5.83
N VAL A 173 16.40 6.39 -6.08
CA VAL A 173 17.74 6.42 -6.67
C VAL A 173 17.72 7.00 -8.09
N VAL A 174 16.71 6.66 -8.88
CA VAL A 174 16.58 7.15 -10.26
C VAL A 174 16.10 8.61 -10.31
N LYS A 175 15.19 8.97 -9.37
CA LYS A 175 14.50 10.28 -9.43
C LYS A 175 15.26 11.40 -8.73
N ILE A 176 16.05 11.08 -7.70
CA ILE A 176 16.80 12.06 -6.92
C ILE A 176 18.25 12.12 -7.43
N GLU A 177 18.58 13.23 -8.07
CA GLU A 177 19.95 13.51 -8.50
C GLU A 177 20.83 13.81 -7.29
N HIS A 178 21.81 12.97 -7.04
CA HIS A 178 22.87 13.10 -6.06
C HIS A 178 22.48 13.62 -4.66
N GLY A 179 22.92 12.96 -3.61
CA GLY A 179 22.75 13.43 -2.24
C GLY A 179 22.62 12.32 -1.21
N HIS A 180 22.52 12.74 0.05
CA HIS A 180 22.41 11.82 1.19
C HIS A 180 21.15 10.93 1.15
N VAL A 181 20.05 11.43 0.55
CA VAL A 181 18.80 10.68 0.40
C VAL A 181 18.99 9.51 -0.57
N MET A 182 19.57 9.77 -1.75
CA MET A 182 19.88 8.75 -2.74
C MET A 182 20.78 7.66 -2.16
N ASN A 183 21.86 8.04 -1.48
CA ASN A 183 22.80 7.08 -0.88
C ASN A 183 22.16 6.22 0.22
N ARG A 184 21.20 6.79 0.98
CA ARG A 184 20.44 6.02 1.98
C ARG A 184 19.40 5.13 1.33
N ALA A 185 18.71 5.61 0.30
CA ALA A 185 17.77 4.79 -0.46
C ALA A 185 18.47 3.60 -1.13
N ALA A 186 19.63 3.79 -1.73
CA ALA A 186 20.41 2.73 -2.35
C ALA A 186 20.75 1.57 -1.40
N LYS A 187 20.93 1.83 -0.10
CA LYS A 187 21.16 0.78 0.92
C LYS A 187 19.96 -0.12 1.18
N PHE A 188 18.75 0.34 0.86
CA PHE A 188 17.51 -0.46 0.97
C PHE A 188 17.21 -1.21 -0.33
N GLY A 189 17.89 -0.88 -1.42
CA GLY A 189 17.76 -1.56 -2.71
C GLY A 189 18.78 -2.68 -2.94
N GLN A 190 19.73 -2.86 -2.02
CA GLN A 190 20.72 -3.93 -2.02
C GLN A 190 20.29 -5.08 -1.11
#